data_0d664685fa2eae46f1300790d51018b7
#
_entry.id   0d664685fa2eae46f1300790d51018b7
#
_cell.length_a   1.000
_cell.length_b   1.000
_cell.length_c   1.000
_cell.angle_alpha   90.00
_cell.angle_beta   90.00
_cell.angle_gamma   90.00
#
_symmetry.space_group_name_H-M   'P 1'
#
loop_
_entity.id
_entity.type
_entity.pdbx_description
1 polymer ?
#
loop_
_entity_poly.entity_id
_entity_poly.type
_entity_poly.pdbx_seq_one_letter_code
_entity_poly.pdbx_strand_id
1 'polypeptide(L)'
;MRYYSTNNKNLKVSLREAVMQGLAPDKGLFMPEGIPVLSNNFFKSLHEKPFQQIALEVAENLIGNDLPKTELEKIVEHTIQFDAPVVEIEKNTYALELFHGPTLAFKDFGARFLSGLLGHFASQQNKEITILVATSGDTGSAVANGFLNVPGTNVIVLYPSGKVSAVQEKQFTTLGGNVRAIEVEGTFDDCQQIVKQCFLDEKLNRKIALTSANSINIARLIPQSFYYFHAVAQLKGEREIVFSVPSGNFGNLTAGIFAMRMGLPIKHFIAATNDNDVVPEYLKTSQFIPRPSVHTISNAMDVGNPSNFFRILDLYEQNIEALRHDITGCSFTEDQTKDVMKRIYADKGYVLDPHGAIGYLGLKEYSKTNKNYCGIFLETAHPAKFQDVVSAALGESIPLPSVLEKFMEGKKSTLLMSKEFEDFKAYLLK
;
A
#
# COMPACT_ATOMS: atom_id res chain seq x y z
N MET A 1 20.27 1.95 11.48
CA MET A 1 18.95 1.61 12.09
C MET A 1 18.85 0.09 12.20
N ARG A 2 18.36 -0.47 13.33
CA ARG A 2 18.06 -1.91 13.43
C ARG A 2 16.57 -2.13 13.29
N TYR A 3 16.19 -3.32 12.85
CA TYR A 3 14.79 -3.71 12.68
C TYR A 3 14.54 -4.97 13.49
N TYR A 4 13.47 -4.99 14.29
CA TYR A 4 13.08 -6.15 15.08
C TYR A 4 11.84 -6.84 14.50
N SER A 5 11.60 -8.10 14.90
CA SER A 5 10.38 -8.82 14.56
C SER A 5 9.26 -8.49 15.56
N THR A 6 8.04 -8.25 15.08
CA THR A 6 6.85 -8.07 15.96
C THR A 6 6.56 -9.28 16.84
N ASN A 7 7.00 -10.49 16.45
CA ASN A 7 6.82 -11.70 17.25
C ASN A 7 7.96 -11.93 18.25
N ASN A 8 9.15 -11.35 17.99
CA ASN A 8 10.31 -11.49 18.88
C ASN A 8 11.19 -10.22 18.80
N LYS A 9 11.04 -9.32 19.74
CA LYS A 9 11.80 -8.06 19.79
C LYS A 9 13.32 -8.23 19.97
N ASN A 10 13.78 -9.42 20.34
CA ASN A 10 15.21 -9.74 20.42
C ASN A 10 15.80 -10.15 19.06
N LEU A 11 14.97 -10.56 18.10
CA LEU A 11 15.39 -10.83 16.72
C LEU A 11 15.57 -9.50 15.99
N LYS A 12 16.81 -9.03 15.91
CA LYS A 12 17.18 -7.73 15.35
C LYS A 12 18.09 -7.89 14.15
N VAL A 13 17.74 -7.27 13.06
CA VAL A 13 18.42 -7.35 11.76
C VAL A 13 18.75 -5.95 11.24
N SER A 14 19.61 -5.86 10.21
CA SER A 14 19.84 -4.64 9.44
C SER A 14 18.67 -4.34 8.49
N LEU A 15 18.60 -3.13 7.93
CA LEU A 15 17.65 -2.80 6.85
C LEU A 15 17.78 -3.79 5.69
N ARG A 16 19.02 -4.06 5.26
CA ARG A 16 19.27 -5.01 4.17
C ARG A 16 18.64 -6.36 4.43
N GLU A 17 18.87 -6.93 5.61
CA GLU A 17 18.29 -8.24 5.99
C GLU A 17 16.77 -8.18 6.05
N ALA A 18 16.18 -7.13 6.64
CA ALA A 18 14.73 -6.96 6.73
C ALA A 18 14.07 -6.85 5.35
N VAL A 19 14.68 -6.09 4.41
CA VAL A 19 14.18 -5.91 3.04
C VAL A 19 14.36 -7.17 2.21
N MET A 20 15.51 -7.83 2.32
CA MET A 20 15.82 -9.05 1.57
C MET A 20 14.98 -10.25 2.01
N GLN A 21 14.69 -10.37 3.29
CA GLN A 21 13.82 -11.42 3.82
C GLN A 21 12.33 -11.12 3.61
N GLY A 22 11.93 -9.83 3.69
CA GLY A 22 10.54 -9.38 3.58
C GLY A 22 9.66 -9.78 4.77
N LEU A 23 9.88 -10.97 5.34
CA LEU A 23 9.18 -11.51 6.51
C LEU A 23 10.23 -12.11 7.45
N ALA A 24 10.04 -11.93 8.76
CA ALA A 24 10.95 -12.50 9.74
C ALA A 24 10.82 -14.05 9.84
N PRO A 25 11.90 -14.78 10.19
CA PRO A 25 11.88 -16.24 10.29
C PRO A 25 10.83 -16.79 11.28
N ASP A 26 10.48 -16.01 12.30
CA ASP A 26 9.45 -16.31 13.29
C ASP A 26 8.03 -15.93 12.81
N LYS A 27 7.88 -15.54 11.52
CA LYS A 27 6.65 -15.08 10.88
C LYS A 27 6.15 -13.71 11.37
N GLY A 28 6.92 -13.00 12.17
CA GLY A 28 6.66 -11.61 12.57
C GLY A 28 7.00 -10.64 11.44
N LEU A 29 6.52 -9.42 11.56
CA LEU A 29 6.81 -8.34 10.63
C LEU A 29 7.98 -7.49 11.14
N PHE A 30 8.86 -7.07 10.24
CA PHE A 30 9.96 -6.19 10.64
C PHE A 30 9.45 -4.77 10.93
N MET A 31 9.95 -4.21 12.05
CA MET A 31 9.69 -2.85 12.53
C MET A 31 11.01 -2.15 12.88
N PRO A 32 11.17 -0.85 12.63
CA PRO A 32 12.34 -0.11 13.10
C PRO A 32 12.37 -0.08 14.63
N GLU A 33 13.56 -0.17 15.23
CA GLU A 33 13.72 -0.09 16.70
C GLU A 33 13.27 1.25 17.31
N GLY A 34 13.27 2.29 16.50
CA GLY A 34 12.79 3.61 16.88
C GLY A 34 12.24 4.35 15.66
N ILE A 35 11.31 5.23 15.90
CA ILE A 35 10.79 6.18 14.93
C ILE A 35 11.23 7.57 15.39
N PRO A 36 12.31 8.14 14.81
CA PRO A 36 12.86 9.41 15.25
C PRO A 36 11.88 10.56 14.98
N VAL A 37 11.73 11.46 15.95
CA VAL A 37 11.00 12.70 15.75
C VAL A 37 11.84 13.64 14.88
N LEU A 38 11.24 14.21 13.84
CA LEU A 38 11.90 15.17 12.96
C LEU A 38 12.14 16.51 13.66
N SER A 39 13.14 17.25 13.21
CA SER A 39 13.54 18.49 13.85
C SER A 39 12.48 19.60 13.72
N ASN A 40 12.43 20.53 14.68
CA ASN A 40 11.56 21.70 14.57
C ASN A 40 11.86 22.54 13.30
N ASN A 41 13.11 22.55 12.83
CA ASN A 41 13.48 23.25 11.59
C ASN A 41 12.86 22.58 10.36
N PHE A 42 12.74 21.25 10.34
CA PHE A 42 12.03 20.53 9.29
C PHE A 42 10.57 21.00 9.19
N PHE A 43 9.86 21.05 10.31
CA PHE A 43 8.45 21.45 10.33
C PHE A 43 8.24 22.92 9.98
N LYS A 44 9.13 23.82 10.41
CA LYS A 44 9.06 25.26 10.06
C LYS A 44 9.17 25.51 8.56
N SER A 45 9.96 24.72 7.86
CA SER A 45 10.17 24.84 6.41
C SER A 45 9.37 23.82 5.57
N LEU A 46 8.50 23.03 6.19
CA LEU A 46 7.79 21.93 5.52
C LEU A 46 7.00 22.40 4.29
N HIS A 47 6.33 23.56 4.39
CA HIS A 47 5.51 24.13 3.30
C HIS A 47 6.33 24.66 2.11
N GLU A 48 7.63 24.85 2.28
CA GLU A 48 8.53 25.38 1.25
C GLU A 48 9.28 24.26 0.50
N LYS A 49 9.23 23.04 1.04
CA LYS A 49 9.99 21.92 0.51
C LYS A 49 9.25 21.21 -0.64
N PRO A 50 9.96 20.90 -1.72
CA PRO A 50 9.43 20.03 -2.75
C PRO A 50 9.26 18.61 -2.20
N PHE A 51 8.33 17.86 -2.79
CA PHE A 51 7.98 16.50 -2.32
C PHE A 51 9.18 15.55 -2.22
N GLN A 52 10.09 15.59 -3.19
CA GLN A 52 11.30 14.76 -3.17
C GLN A 52 12.20 15.08 -1.96
N GLN A 53 12.35 16.36 -1.60
CA GLN A 53 13.13 16.73 -0.43
C GLN A 53 12.48 16.28 0.87
N ILE A 54 11.15 16.42 0.99
CA ILE A 54 10.38 15.89 2.12
C ILE A 54 10.62 14.39 2.26
N ALA A 55 10.45 13.66 1.17
CA ALA A 55 10.61 12.21 1.13
C ALA A 55 12.03 11.78 1.52
N LEU A 56 13.05 12.50 1.05
CA LEU A 56 14.44 12.20 1.39
C LEU A 56 14.72 12.39 2.89
N GLU A 57 14.34 13.51 3.47
CA GLU A 57 14.55 13.76 4.90
C GLU A 57 13.80 12.78 5.79
N VAL A 58 12.58 12.38 5.41
CA VAL A 58 11.81 11.33 6.10
C VAL A 58 12.50 9.97 5.97
N ALA A 59 12.95 9.61 4.77
CA ALA A 59 13.64 8.35 4.53
C ALA A 59 14.98 8.25 5.27
N GLU A 60 15.79 9.31 5.29
CA GLU A 60 17.05 9.36 6.04
C GLU A 60 16.85 9.06 7.53
N ASN A 61 15.77 9.55 8.12
CA ASN A 61 15.45 9.29 9.53
C ASN A 61 14.97 7.85 9.81
N LEU A 62 14.28 7.21 8.86
CA LEU A 62 13.79 5.84 9.02
C LEU A 62 14.80 4.76 8.60
N ILE A 63 15.73 5.09 7.71
CA ILE A 63 16.77 4.17 7.21
C ILE A 63 18.08 4.35 7.98
N GLY A 64 18.40 5.56 8.38
CA GLY A 64 19.67 5.90 9.03
C GLY A 64 20.84 5.71 8.07
N ASN A 65 21.95 5.20 8.58
CA ASN A 65 23.21 5.02 7.83
C ASN A 65 23.32 3.66 7.12
N ASP A 66 22.21 2.94 6.93
CA ASP A 66 22.22 1.60 6.31
C ASP A 66 22.43 1.67 4.79
N LEU A 67 22.26 2.86 4.18
CA LEU A 67 22.61 3.16 2.79
C LEU A 67 23.50 4.41 2.71
N PRO A 68 24.41 4.48 1.70
CA PRO A 68 25.03 5.74 1.34
C PRO A 68 23.97 6.79 0.97
N LYS A 69 24.16 8.02 1.43
CA LYS A 69 23.20 9.11 1.17
C LYS A 69 22.91 9.28 -0.33
N THR A 70 23.92 9.24 -1.17
CA THR A 70 23.81 9.36 -2.62
C THR A 70 22.97 8.27 -3.26
N GLU A 71 22.96 7.06 -2.70
CA GLU A 71 22.10 5.97 -3.19
C GLU A 71 20.66 6.15 -2.71
N LEU A 72 20.47 6.61 -1.48
CA LEU A 72 19.13 6.93 -0.99
C LEU A 72 18.50 8.08 -1.79
N GLU A 73 19.26 9.11 -2.13
CA GLU A 73 18.82 10.22 -3.00
C GLU A 73 18.32 9.68 -4.35
N LYS A 74 19.09 8.83 -5.04
CA LYS A 74 18.66 8.21 -6.30
C LYS A 74 17.37 7.38 -6.16
N ILE A 75 17.27 6.62 -5.07
CA ILE A 75 16.07 5.78 -4.81
C ILE A 75 14.86 6.67 -4.57
N VAL A 76 15.00 7.76 -3.81
CA VAL A 76 13.91 8.70 -3.55
C VAL A 76 13.52 9.46 -4.82
N GLU A 77 14.48 9.96 -5.60
CA GLU A 77 14.23 10.61 -6.90
C GLU A 77 13.49 9.68 -7.86
N HIS A 78 13.91 8.41 -7.93
CA HIS A 78 13.20 7.41 -8.72
C HIS A 78 11.78 7.14 -8.18
N THR A 79 11.60 7.13 -6.88
CA THR A 79 10.30 6.86 -6.24
C THR A 79 9.32 7.99 -6.46
N ILE A 80 9.76 9.24 -6.26
CA ILE A 80 8.94 10.44 -6.30
C ILE A 80 9.14 11.17 -7.64
N GLN A 81 8.63 10.57 -8.73
CA GLN A 81 8.60 11.17 -10.07
C GLN A 81 7.23 11.73 -10.45
N PHE A 82 6.27 11.63 -9.56
CA PHE A 82 4.88 12.08 -9.72
C PHE A 82 4.42 12.72 -8.41
N ASP A 83 3.43 13.57 -8.52
CA ASP A 83 2.88 14.31 -7.40
C ASP A 83 1.80 13.53 -6.65
N ALA A 84 1.40 14.02 -5.49
CA ALA A 84 0.27 13.59 -4.69
C ALA A 84 -0.51 14.85 -4.22
N PRO A 85 -1.31 15.45 -5.13
CA PRO A 85 -1.98 16.70 -4.84
C PRO A 85 -3.11 16.53 -3.82
N VAL A 86 -3.32 17.57 -3.03
CA VAL A 86 -4.47 17.73 -2.15
C VAL A 86 -5.52 18.58 -2.85
N VAL A 87 -6.66 17.98 -3.18
CA VAL A 87 -7.76 18.60 -3.93
C VAL A 87 -8.94 18.87 -3.01
N GLU A 88 -9.42 20.11 -2.95
CA GLU A 88 -10.60 20.46 -2.17
C GLU A 88 -11.87 19.93 -2.83
N ILE A 89 -12.59 19.05 -2.17
CA ILE A 89 -13.87 18.50 -2.62
C ILE A 89 -15.04 19.30 -2.05
N GLU A 90 -14.94 19.62 -0.77
CA GLU A 90 -15.87 20.48 -0.04
C GLU A 90 -15.09 21.30 0.99
N LYS A 91 -15.72 22.33 1.52
CA LYS A 91 -15.09 23.15 2.56
C LYS A 91 -14.51 22.29 3.70
N ASN A 92 -13.20 22.37 3.89
CA ASN A 92 -12.44 21.61 4.87
C ASN A 92 -12.41 20.08 4.65
N THR A 93 -12.77 19.60 3.46
CA THR A 93 -12.73 18.18 3.09
C THR A 93 -11.94 18.03 1.79
N TYR A 94 -10.83 17.33 1.85
CA TYR A 94 -9.86 17.22 0.77
C TYR A 94 -9.62 15.77 0.38
N ALA A 95 -9.41 15.52 -0.90
CA ALA A 95 -8.88 14.27 -1.42
C ALA A 95 -7.36 14.39 -1.52
N LEU A 96 -6.62 13.43 -1.00
CA LEU A 96 -5.21 13.23 -1.30
C LEU A 96 -5.11 12.23 -2.45
N GLU A 97 -4.85 12.75 -3.65
CA GLU A 97 -4.78 11.92 -4.86
C GLU A 97 -3.43 11.20 -4.96
N LEU A 98 -3.42 9.90 -4.74
CA LEU A 98 -2.22 9.06 -4.73
C LEU A 98 -2.03 8.24 -6.00
N PHE A 99 -2.77 8.57 -7.05
CA PHE A 99 -2.87 7.78 -8.28
C PHE A 99 -2.20 8.42 -9.52
N HIS A 100 -1.27 9.33 -9.32
CA HIS A 100 -0.55 9.99 -10.43
C HIS A 100 0.72 9.24 -10.86
N GLY A 101 1.01 8.09 -10.25
CA GLY A 101 2.13 7.24 -10.62
C GLY A 101 1.87 6.38 -11.86
N PRO A 102 2.88 5.61 -12.31
CA PRO A 102 2.83 4.90 -13.60
C PRO A 102 1.75 3.81 -13.68
N THR A 103 1.29 3.27 -12.55
CA THR A 103 0.19 2.28 -12.55
C THR A 103 -1.12 2.83 -12.00
N LEU A 104 -1.15 4.14 -11.76
CA LEU A 104 -2.31 4.87 -11.27
C LEU A 104 -2.87 4.32 -9.96
N ALA A 105 -1.98 3.99 -9.01
CA ALA A 105 -2.33 3.59 -7.66
C ALA A 105 -1.24 4.01 -6.65
N PHE A 106 -1.63 4.28 -5.39
CA PHE A 106 -0.71 4.66 -4.32
C PHE A 106 0.41 3.62 -4.09
N LYS A 107 0.19 2.40 -4.54
CA LYS A 107 1.15 1.29 -4.41
C LYS A 107 2.42 1.52 -5.21
N ASP A 108 2.42 2.46 -6.16
CA ASP A 108 3.62 2.87 -6.91
C ASP A 108 4.71 3.41 -5.99
N PHE A 109 4.36 4.21 -4.96
CA PHE A 109 5.32 4.69 -3.97
C PHE A 109 6.10 3.53 -3.33
N GLY A 110 5.37 2.54 -2.81
CA GLY A 110 5.97 1.40 -2.15
C GLY A 110 6.74 0.47 -3.08
N ALA A 111 6.24 0.24 -4.28
CA ALA A 111 6.87 -0.66 -5.24
C ALA A 111 8.18 -0.10 -5.79
N ARG A 112 8.21 1.18 -6.15
CA ARG A 112 9.40 1.86 -6.70
C ARG A 112 10.49 2.01 -5.64
N PHE A 113 10.15 2.33 -4.40
CA PHE A 113 11.12 2.41 -3.31
C PHE A 113 11.73 1.03 -2.99
N LEU A 114 10.88 0.00 -2.89
CA LEU A 114 11.34 -1.37 -2.68
C LEU A 114 12.24 -1.84 -3.83
N SER A 115 11.89 -1.54 -5.09
CA SER A 115 12.68 -1.94 -6.26
C SER A 115 14.06 -1.27 -6.27
N GLY A 116 14.13 0.01 -5.88
CA GLY A 116 15.41 0.71 -5.72
C GLY A 116 16.30 0.08 -4.64
N LEU A 117 15.73 -0.22 -3.47
CA LEU A 117 16.47 -0.89 -2.39
C LEU A 117 16.93 -2.30 -2.77
N LEU A 118 16.03 -3.12 -3.33
CA LEU A 118 16.38 -4.48 -3.73
C LEU A 118 17.37 -4.51 -4.88
N GLY A 119 17.24 -3.61 -5.87
CA GLY A 119 18.20 -3.45 -6.95
C GLY A 119 19.60 -3.08 -6.42
N HIS A 120 19.68 -2.15 -5.47
CA HIS A 120 20.94 -1.79 -4.81
C HIS A 120 21.54 -2.98 -4.06
N PHE A 121 20.74 -3.72 -3.26
CA PHE A 121 21.25 -4.86 -2.51
C PHE A 121 21.59 -6.07 -3.40
N ALA A 122 20.84 -6.30 -4.50
CA ALA A 122 21.12 -7.35 -5.46
C ALA A 122 22.44 -7.12 -6.20
N SER A 123 22.74 -5.88 -6.59
CA SER A 123 23.99 -5.53 -7.27
C SER A 123 25.25 -5.84 -6.45
N GLN A 124 25.12 -5.90 -5.13
CA GLN A 124 26.21 -6.26 -4.21
C GLN A 124 26.37 -7.78 -4.00
N GLN A 125 25.42 -8.57 -4.49
CA GLN A 125 25.45 -10.02 -4.36
C GLN A 125 25.38 -10.61 -5.77
N ASN A 126 26.35 -11.31 -6.28
CA ASN A 126 26.28 -11.99 -7.58
C ASN A 126 25.18 -13.10 -7.64
N LYS A 127 23.98 -12.80 -7.15
CA LYS A 127 22.82 -13.71 -7.13
C LYS A 127 21.59 -12.97 -7.55
N GLU A 128 20.84 -13.56 -8.47
CA GLU A 128 19.49 -13.08 -8.81
C GLU A 128 18.52 -13.30 -7.65
N ILE A 129 17.61 -12.33 -7.47
CA ILE A 129 16.55 -12.38 -6.46
C ILE A 129 15.23 -12.61 -7.18
N THR A 130 14.51 -13.63 -6.78
CA THR A 130 13.13 -13.86 -7.26
C THR A 130 12.14 -13.24 -6.29
N ILE A 131 11.34 -12.30 -6.83
CA ILE A 131 10.35 -11.54 -6.10
C ILE A 131 8.99 -12.16 -6.36
N LEU A 132 8.35 -12.66 -5.30
CA LEU A 132 7.01 -13.22 -5.37
C LEU A 132 5.98 -12.19 -4.90
N VAL A 133 4.91 -12.02 -5.66
CA VAL A 133 3.80 -11.16 -5.29
C VAL A 133 2.46 -11.83 -5.60
N ALA A 134 1.63 -12.05 -4.56
CA ALA A 134 0.23 -12.38 -4.74
C ALA A 134 -0.57 -11.08 -4.85
N THR A 135 -1.50 -11.00 -5.80
CA THR A 135 -2.26 -9.77 -6.06
C THR A 135 -3.72 -10.00 -6.39
N SER A 136 -4.57 -9.05 -5.99
CA SER A 136 -5.93 -8.86 -6.48
C SER A 136 -6.03 -7.76 -7.56
N GLY A 137 -4.88 -7.24 -8.06
CA GLY A 137 -4.81 -6.21 -9.10
C GLY A 137 -3.69 -5.20 -8.86
N ASP A 138 -3.94 -4.12 -8.12
CA ASP A 138 -3.04 -2.96 -7.98
C ASP A 138 -1.64 -3.28 -7.45
N THR A 139 -1.52 -4.21 -6.50
CA THR A 139 -0.21 -4.57 -5.97
C THR A 139 0.66 -5.21 -7.04
N GLY A 140 0.09 -6.13 -7.82
CA GLY A 140 0.79 -6.77 -8.94
C GLY A 140 1.19 -5.77 -10.01
N SER A 141 0.28 -4.86 -10.37
CA SER A 141 0.56 -3.78 -11.34
C SER A 141 1.73 -2.91 -10.90
N ALA A 142 1.70 -2.41 -9.66
CA ALA A 142 2.73 -1.53 -9.13
C ALA A 142 4.09 -2.26 -9.00
N VAL A 143 4.10 -3.50 -8.50
CA VAL A 143 5.33 -4.29 -8.35
C VAL A 143 5.91 -4.64 -9.72
N ALA A 144 5.10 -5.14 -10.64
CA ALA A 144 5.56 -5.49 -11.98
C ALA A 144 6.18 -4.29 -12.70
N ASN A 145 5.54 -3.11 -12.62
CA ASN A 145 6.06 -1.89 -13.20
C ASN A 145 7.32 -1.39 -12.48
N GLY A 146 7.30 -1.33 -11.15
CA GLY A 146 8.42 -0.81 -10.35
C GLY A 146 9.70 -1.65 -10.47
N PHE A 147 9.59 -2.93 -10.75
CA PHE A 147 10.72 -3.85 -10.93
C PHE A 147 11.07 -4.15 -12.39
N LEU A 148 10.32 -3.61 -13.35
CA LEU A 148 10.58 -3.85 -14.77
C LEU A 148 12.01 -3.45 -15.14
N ASN A 149 12.78 -4.40 -15.67
CA ASN A 149 14.18 -4.25 -16.07
C ASN A 149 15.15 -3.84 -14.92
N VAL A 150 14.78 -4.06 -13.65
CA VAL A 150 15.72 -3.87 -12.53
C VAL A 150 16.72 -5.03 -12.54
N PRO A 151 18.03 -4.73 -12.70
CA PRO A 151 19.06 -5.77 -12.83
C PRO A 151 19.13 -6.70 -11.61
N GLY A 152 19.36 -7.99 -11.85
CA GLY A 152 19.49 -8.99 -10.78
C GLY A 152 18.16 -9.36 -10.11
N THR A 153 17.01 -9.00 -10.71
CA THR A 153 15.70 -9.32 -10.17
C THR A 153 14.81 -10.05 -11.19
N ASN A 154 14.06 -11.05 -10.72
CA ASN A 154 12.98 -11.71 -11.44
C ASN A 154 11.69 -11.55 -10.67
N VAL A 155 10.62 -11.10 -11.32
CA VAL A 155 9.30 -10.88 -10.68
C VAL A 155 8.32 -11.93 -11.16
N ILE A 156 7.65 -12.56 -10.21
CA ILE A 156 6.55 -13.50 -10.50
C ILE A 156 5.29 -13.00 -9.79
N VAL A 157 4.31 -12.61 -10.59
CA VAL A 157 3.00 -12.11 -10.14
C VAL A 157 2.00 -13.26 -10.18
N LEU A 158 1.47 -13.67 -9.03
CA LEU A 158 0.40 -14.66 -8.91
C LEU A 158 -0.93 -13.93 -8.73
N TYR A 159 -1.91 -14.25 -9.55
CA TYR A 159 -3.23 -13.63 -9.47
C TYR A 159 -4.35 -14.64 -9.75
N PRO A 160 -5.54 -14.47 -9.14
CA PRO A 160 -6.65 -15.41 -9.31
C PRO A 160 -7.32 -15.23 -10.67
N SER A 161 -7.53 -16.32 -11.39
CA SER A 161 -8.16 -16.35 -12.72
C SER A 161 -9.57 -15.74 -12.69
N GLY A 162 -9.82 -14.79 -13.59
CA GLY A 162 -11.13 -14.15 -13.74
C GLY A 162 -11.58 -13.24 -12.59
N LYS A 163 -10.70 -12.93 -11.60
CA LYS A 163 -11.07 -12.14 -10.41
C LYS A 163 -10.31 -10.82 -10.29
N VAL A 164 -9.63 -10.41 -11.34
CA VAL A 164 -8.93 -9.13 -11.44
C VAL A 164 -9.54 -8.36 -12.60
N SER A 165 -9.71 -7.03 -12.49
CA SER A 165 -10.25 -6.25 -13.59
C SER A 165 -9.37 -6.35 -14.84
N ALA A 166 -9.96 -6.27 -16.02
CA ALA A 166 -9.22 -6.37 -17.29
C ALA A 166 -8.10 -5.33 -17.38
N VAL A 167 -8.35 -4.11 -16.89
CA VAL A 167 -7.36 -3.03 -16.85
C VAL A 167 -6.19 -3.36 -15.93
N GLN A 168 -6.46 -3.83 -14.73
CA GLN A 168 -5.42 -4.20 -13.78
C GLN A 168 -4.60 -5.41 -14.27
N GLU A 169 -5.27 -6.42 -14.83
CA GLU A 169 -4.60 -7.61 -15.38
C GLU A 169 -3.60 -7.23 -16.48
N LYS A 170 -4.01 -6.38 -17.41
CA LYS A 170 -3.15 -5.91 -18.50
C LYS A 170 -1.92 -5.15 -18.00
N GLN A 171 -1.99 -4.45 -16.88
CA GLN A 171 -0.85 -3.70 -16.33
C GLN A 171 0.34 -4.57 -15.90
N PHE A 172 0.19 -5.87 -15.68
CA PHE A 172 1.29 -6.76 -15.35
C PHE A 172 1.46 -7.94 -16.32
N THR A 173 0.46 -8.28 -17.13
CA THR A 173 0.56 -9.39 -18.08
C THR A 173 1.13 -8.99 -19.43
N THR A 174 1.32 -7.69 -19.70
CA THR A 174 1.80 -7.18 -21.00
C THR A 174 3.25 -6.70 -20.97
N LEU A 175 3.90 -6.67 -19.81
CA LEU A 175 5.21 -6.05 -19.63
C LEU A 175 6.38 -6.88 -20.19
N GLY A 176 6.38 -8.19 -19.99
CA GLY A 176 7.50 -9.04 -20.38
C GLY A 176 8.80 -8.76 -19.61
N GLY A 177 9.96 -8.95 -20.25
CA GLY A 177 11.27 -8.74 -19.63
C GLY A 177 11.52 -9.70 -18.46
N ASN A 178 11.89 -9.16 -17.31
CA ASN A 178 12.08 -9.90 -16.06
C ASN A 178 10.78 -10.12 -15.26
N VAL A 179 9.60 -9.79 -15.82
CA VAL A 179 8.29 -9.94 -15.19
C VAL A 179 7.52 -11.10 -15.81
N ARG A 180 7.02 -12.01 -15.00
CA ARG A 180 6.17 -13.14 -15.39
C ARG A 180 4.88 -13.13 -14.60
N ALA A 181 3.78 -13.42 -15.24
CA ALA A 181 2.47 -13.53 -14.62
C ALA A 181 1.99 -14.99 -14.61
N ILE A 182 1.50 -15.43 -13.47
CA ILE A 182 0.91 -16.76 -13.26
C ILE A 182 -0.56 -16.58 -12.90
N GLU A 183 -1.42 -17.06 -13.75
CA GLU A 183 -2.87 -17.06 -13.56
C GLU A 183 -3.26 -18.33 -12.80
N VAL A 184 -3.71 -18.19 -11.55
CA VAL A 184 -4.02 -19.32 -10.67
C VAL A 184 -5.50 -19.65 -10.71
N GLU A 185 -5.83 -20.91 -10.96
CA GLU A 185 -7.21 -21.44 -10.89
C GLU A 185 -7.67 -21.53 -9.42
N GLY A 186 -7.91 -20.37 -8.80
CA GLY A 186 -8.19 -20.27 -7.37
C GLY A 186 -8.70 -18.91 -6.95
N THR A 187 -8.45 -18.58 -5.70
CA THR A 187 -8.77 -17.30 -5.05
C THR A 187 -7.51 -16.49 -4.80
N PHE A 188 -7.67 -15.23 -4.37
CA PHE A 188 -6.53 -14.43 -3.90
C PHE A 188 -5.85 -15.06 -2.67
N ASP A 189 -6.65 -15.66 -1.78
CA ASP A 189 -6.12 -16.37 -0.61
C ASP A 189 -5.28 -17.59 -1.01
N ASP A 190 -5.69 -18.33 -2.07
CA ASP A 190 -4.88 -19.42 -2.63
C ASP A 190 -3.54 -18.90 -3.17
N CYS A 191 -3.52 -17.78 -3.91
CA CYS A 191 -2.28 -17.14 -4.37
C CYS A 191 -1.38 -16.75 -3.20
N GLN A 192 -1.94 -16.14 -2.14
CA GLN A 192 -1.18 -15.81 -0.93
C GLN A 192 -0.62 -17.05 -0.23
N GLN A 193 -1.40 -18.12 -0.18
CA GLN A 193 -1.00 -19.37 0.44
C GLN A 193 0.19 -20.01 -0.29
N ILE A 194 0.16 -20.04 -1.64
CA ILE A 194 1.28 -20.51 -2.45
C ILE A 194 2.54 -19.71 -2.13
N VAL A 195 2.46 -18.37 -2.12
CA VAL A 195 3.60 -17.50 -1.79
C VAL A 195 4.13 -17.77 -0.39
N LYS A 196 3.25 -17.91 0.62
CA LYS A 196 3.65 -18.24 2.00
C LYS A 196 4.36 -19.60 2.07
N GLN A 197 3.88 -20.61 1.35
CA GLN A 197 4.51 -21.93 1.31
C GLN A 197 5.91 -21.88 0.68
N CYS A 198 6.13 -21.04 -0.34
CA CYS A 198 7.46 -20.83 -0.91
C CYS A 198 8.46 -20.34 0.13
N PHE A 199 8.07 -19.39 0.98
CA PHE A 199 8.97 -18.87 2.04
C PHE A 199 9.23 -19.88 3.15
N LEU A 200 8.35 -20.87 3.34
CA LEU A 200 8.51 -21.93 4.34
C LEU A 200 9.25 -23.16 3.81
N ASP A 201 9.38 -23.30 2.49
CA ASP A 201 10.03 -24.46 1.88
C ASP A 201 11.56 -24.32 1.89
N GLU A 202 12.23 -25.04 2.78
CA GLU A 202 13.68 -25.01 2.92
C GLU A 202 14.44 -25.42 1.64
N LYS A 203 13.89 -26.34 0.82
CA LYS A 203 14.55 -26.78 -0.41
C LYS A 203 14.56 -25.67 -1.46
N LEU A 204 13.46 -24.89 -1.57
CA LEU A 204 13.40 -23.72 -2.43
C LEU A 204 14.37 -22.63 -1.94
N ASN A 205 14.33 -22.29 -0.66
CA ASN A 205 15.13 -21.21 -0.09
C ASN A 205 16.65 -21.49 -0.12
N ARG A 206 17.07 -22.77 -0.20
CA ARG A 206 18.48 -23.12 -0.44
C ARG A 206 18.93 -22.91 -1.89
N LYS A 207 18.01 -22.97 -2.86
CA LYS A 207 18.32 -22.89 -4.30
C LYS A 207 18.07 -21.53 -4.89
N ILE A 208 17.05 -20.83 -4.43
CA ILE A 208 16.55 -19.57 -4.98
C ILE A 208 16.51 -18.53 -3.87
N ALA A 209 17.07 -17.35 -4.11
CA ALA A 209 16.90 -16.20 -3.22
C ALA A 209 15.50 -15.62 -3.41
N LEU A 210 14.58 -15.93 -2.50
CA LEU A 210 13.21 -15.47 -2.56
C LEU A 210 12.99 -14.26 -1.66
N THR A 211 12.22 -13.28 -2.13
CA THR A 211 11.67 -12.19 -1.30
C THR A 211 10.24 -11.87 -1.68
N SER A 212 9.54 -11.18 -0.77
CA SER A 212 8.16 -10.72 -1.00
C SER A 212 8.12 -9.24 -1.34
N ALA A 213 7.34 -8.90 -2.37
CA ALA A 213 6.98 -7.51 -2.63
C ALA A 213 5.57 -7.13 -2.13
N ASN A 214 4.93 -7.94 -1.33
CA ASN A 214 3.67 -7.59 -0.67
C ASN A 214 3.91 -6.56 0.46
N SER A 215 2.83 -6.00 1.01
CA SER A 215 2.87 -4.95 2.05
C SER A 215 3.49 -5.39 3.39
N ILE A 216 3.77 -6.69 3.55
CA ILE A 216 4.52 -7.22 4.70
C ILE A 216 5.99 -6.76 4.71
N ASN A 217 6.58 -6.47 3.55
CA ASN A 217 7.94 -5.95 3.46
C ASN A 217 7.99 -4.50 3.95
N ILE A 218 8.88 -4.22 4.90
CA ILE A 218 9.00 -2.89 5.53
C ILE A 218 9.33 -1.79 4.52
N ALA A 219 10.07 -2.10 3.47
CA ALA A 219 10.41 -1.14 2.41
C ALA A 219 9.18 -0.71 1.57
N ARG A 220 8.07 -1.46 1.62
CA ARG A 220 6.80 -1.05 1.05
C ARG A 220 6.06 -0.05 1.94
N LEU A 221 6.33 -0.09 3.25
CA LEU A 221 5.67 0.76 4.25
C LEU A 221 6.31 2.14 4.33
N ILE A 222 7.64 2.21 4.42
CA ILE A 222 8.39 3.46 4.62
C ILE A 222 7.95 4.58 3.67
N PRO A 223 7.92 4.41 2.32
CA PRO A 223 7.60 5.50 1.40
C PRO A 223 6.14 5.94 1.46
N GLN A 224 5.27 5.14 2.06
CA GLN A 224 3.89 5.56 2.27
C GLN A 224 3.76 6.63 3.38
N SER A 225 4.75 6.82 4.22
CA SER A 225 4.76 7.96 5.15
C SER A 225 4.99 9.30 4.43
N PHE A 226 5.68 9.31 3.30
CA PHE A 226 6.09 10.51 2.59
C PHE A 226 4.89 11.37 2.16
N TYR A 227 3.85 10.75 1.62
CA TYR A 227 2.70 11.49 1.13
C TYR A 227 1.83 12.11 2.25
N TYR A 228 1.91 11.62 3.49
CA TYR A 228 1.27 12.30 4.63
C TYR A 228 1.96 13.63 4.94
N PHE A 229 3.30 13.65 4.95
CA PHE A 229 4.07 14.89 5.12
C PHE A 229 3.79 15.86 3.98
N HIS A 230 3.77 15.35 2.74
CA HIS A 230 3.50 16.16 1.56
C HIS A 230 2.07 16.71 1.56
N ALA A 231 1.08 15.95 2.01
CA ALA A 231 -0.29 16.43 2.16
C ALA A 231 -0.38 17.60 3.16
N VAL A 232 0.26 17.46 4.31
CA VAL A 232 0.30 18.53 5.32
C VAL A 232 1.06 19.76 4.80
N ALA A 233 2.13 19.55 4.02
CA ALA A 233 2.88 20.64 3.40
C ALA A 233 2.05 21.52 2.45
N GLN A 234 1.06 20.95 1.78
CA GLN A 234 0.17 21.65 0.85
C GLN A 234 -0.94 22.45 1.54
N LEU A 235 -1.26 22.11 2.80
CA LEU A 235 -2.32 22.77 3.55
C LEU A 235 -1.77 23.97 4.33
N LYS A 236 -2.36 25.14 4.12
CA LYS A 236 -2.02 26.35 4.86
C LYS A 236 -3.02 26.56 6.01
N GLY A 237 -2.52 26.72 7.23
CA GLY A 237 -3.33 27.11 8.39
C GLY A 237 -3.16 26.22 9.61
N GLU A 238 -3.55 26.73 10.78
CA GLU A 238 -3.43 26.08 12.10
C GLU A 238 -4.67 25.24 12.41
N ARG A 239 -5.06 24.31 11.55
CA ARG A 239 -6.21 23.44 11.81
C ARG A 239 -5.76 22.06 12.22
N GLU A 240 -6.53 21.42 13.09
CA GLU A 240 -6.37 20.00 13.41
C GLU A 240 -6.61 19.17 12.15
N ILE A 241 -5.67 18.33 11.79
CA ILE A 241 -5.74 17.50 10.57
C ILE A 241 -6.19 16.09 10.94
N VAL A 242 -7.22 15.62 10.25
CA VAL A 242 -7.77 14.27 10.39
C VAL A 242 -7.64 13.55 9.05
N PHE A 243 -7.02 12.38 9.07
CA PHE A 243 -6.93 11.53 7.87
C PHE A 243 -7.93 10.39 7.92
N SER A 244 -8.73 10.26 6.87
CA SER A 244 -9.54 9.07 6.62
C SER A 244 -8.85 8.16 5.61
N VAL A 245 -8.53 6.95 6.05
CA VAL A 245 -7.67 6.04 5.31
C VAL A 245 -8.46 4.79 4.92
N PRO A 246 -8.81 4.65 3.62
CA PRO A 246 -9.41 3.42 3.13
C PRO A 246 -8.40 2.29 3.27
N SER A 247 -8.72 1.30 4.09
CA SER A 247 -7.76 0.31 4.56
C SER A 247 -8.25 -1.12 4.35
N GLY A 248 -7.42 -1.94 3.66
CA GLY A 248 -7.58 -3.39 3.61
C GLY A 248 -6.51 -4.07 4.47
N ASN A 249 -5.25 -4.06 4.03
CA ASN A 249 -4.14 -4.64 4.79
C ASN A 249 -3.45 -3.67 5.76
N PHE A 250 -3.96 -2.45 5.92
CA PHE A 250 -3.55 -1.42 6.89
C PHE A 250 -2.10 -0.92 6.77
N GLY A 251 -1.44 -1.16 5.65
CA GLY A 251 -0.09 -0.63 5.41
C GLY A 251 -0.06 0.89 5.32
N ASN A 252 -1.00 1.48 4.58
CA ASN A 252 -1.16 2.93 4.43
C ASN A 252 -1.45 3.63 5.77
N LEU A 253 -2.33 3.10 6.60
CA LEU A 253 -2.61 3.63 7.93
C LEU A 253 -1.39 3.50 8.85
N THR A 254 -0.69 2.36 8.84
CA THR A 254 0.55 2.18 9.61
C THR A 254 1.60 3.23 9.24
N ALA A 255 1.73 3.56 7.95
CA ALA A 255 2.63 4.61 7.48
C ALA A 255 2.21 6.02 7.95
N GLY A 256 0.90 6.28 8.03
CA GLY A 256 0.37 7.51 8.64
C GLY A 256 0.72 7.62 10.12
N ILE A 257 0.63 6.50 10.85
CA ILE A 257 1.04 6.45 12.27
C ILE A 257 2.55 6.68 12.41
N PHE A 258 3.38 6.16 11.48
CA PHE A 258 4.80 6.50 11.45
C PHE A 258 5.00 8.00 11.30
N ALA A 259 4.31 8.65 10.35
CA ALA A 259 4.39 10.10 10.16
C ALA A 259 3.98 10.87 11.43
N MET A 260 2.89 10.48 12.08
CA MET A 260 2.46 11.06 13.36
C MET A 260 3.52 10.88 14.45
N ARG A 261 4.11 9.69 14.59
CA ARG A 261 5.19 9.41 15.56
C ARG A 261 6.47 10.18 15.25
N MET A 262 6.72 10.52 13.98
CA MET A 262 7.81 11.41 13.57
C MET A 262 7.54 12.89 13.86
N GLY A 263 6.40 13.23 14.43
CA GLY A 263 6.02 14.57 14.86
C GLY A 263 5.10 15.31 13.90
N LEU A 264 4.61 14.68 12.81
CA LEU A 264 3.63 15.33 11.94
C LEU A 264 2.33 15.59 12.72
N PRO A 265 1.79 16.84 12.71
CA PRO A 265 0.67 17.23 13.55
C PRO A 265 -0.67 16.66 13.03
N ILE A 266 -0.82 15.35 13.13
CA ILE A 266 -2.05 14.63 12.81
C ILE A 266 -2.84 14.45 14.10
N LYS A 267 -4.09 14.93 14.10
CA LYS A 267 -4.97 14.86 15.26
C LYS A 267 -5.59 13.48 15.43
N HIS A 268 -6.01 12.88 14.32
CA HIS A 268 -6.77 11.62 14.37
C HIS A 268 -6.75 10.91 13.03
N PHE A 269 -6.88 9.59 13.07
CA PHE A 269 -7.08 8.74 11.90
C PHE A 269 -8.46 8.08 11.93
N ILE A 270 -9.03 7.90 10.75
CA ILE A 270 -10.22 7.11 10.53
C ILE A 270 -9.84 5.90 9.70
N ALA A 271 -9.93 4.72 10.30
CA ALA A 271 -9.75 3.45 9.63
C ALA A 271 -11.07 3.07 8.93
N ALA A 272 -11.21 3.48 7.67
CA ALA A 272 -12.41 3.24 6.88
C ALA A 272 -12.28 1.93 6.09
N THR A 273 -13.27 1.04 6.21
CA THR A 273 -13.29 -0.26 5.51
C THR A 273 -14.59 -0.48 4.75
N ASN A 274 -14.58 -1.46 3.85
CA ASN A 274 -15.79 -2.08 3.30
C ASN A 274 -16.34 -3.12 4.30
N ASP A 275 -17.16 -4.06 3.84
CA ASP A 275 -17.73 -5.14 4.67
C ASP A 275 -16.67 -6.05 5.32
N ASN A 276 -15.40 -5.91 4.95
CA ASN A 276 -14.27 -6.58 5.60
C ASN A 276 -13.77 -5.77 6.82
N ASP A 277 -14.60 -5.65 7.83
CA ASP A 277 -14.51 -4.71 8.94
C ASP A 277 -13.85 -5.26 10.22
N VAL A 278 -12.96 -6.24 10.11
CA VAL A 278 -12.28 -6.89 11.27
C VAL A 278 -11.63 -5.87 12.20
N VAL A 279 -11.01 -4.81 11.68
CA VAL A 279 -10.36 -3.79 12.50
C VAL A 279 -11.35 -2.79 13.11
N PRO A 280 -12.34 -2.23 12.37
CA PRO A 280 -13.44 -1.49 13.00
C PRO A 280 -14.12 -2.25 14.15
N GLU A 281 -14.42 -3.54 13.96
CA GLU A 281 -14.99 -4.37 15.04
C GLU A 281 -14.02 -4.58 16.21
N TYR A 282 -12.72 -4.76 15.96
CA TYR A 282 -11.73 -4.80 17.02
C TYR A 282 -11.69 -3.49 17.81
N LEU A 283 -11.69 -2.35 17.14
CA LEU A 283 -11.71 -1.03 17.80
C LEU A 283 -12.96 -0.86 18.67
N LYS A 284 -14.08 -1.47 18.31
CA LYS A 284 -15.34 -1.42 19.06
C LYS A 284 -15.38 -2.43 20.22
N THR A 285 -14.97 -3.67 19.98
CA THR A 285 -15.17 -4.80 20.90
C THR A 285 -13.93 -5.22 21.67
N SER A 286 -12.74 -4.78 21.28
CA SER A 286 -11.42 -5.25 21.77
C SER A 286 -11.14 -6.72 21.43
N GLN A 287 -11.90 -7.32 20.53
CA GLN A 287 -11.70 -8.72 20.11
C GLN A 287 -11.27 -8.76 18.64
N PHE A 288 -10.03 -9.19 18.36
CA PHE A 288 -9.53 -9.37 17.01
C PHE A 288 -9.91 -10.76 16.50
N ILE A 289 -10.88 -10.83 15.61
CA ILE A 289 -11.40 -12.09 15.07
C ILE A 289 -11.25 -12.08 13.54
N PRO A 290 -10.14 -12.62 13.00
CA PRO A 290 -9.98 -12.81 11.56
C PRO A 290 -11.07 -13.69 10.98
N ARG A 291 -11.49 -13.40 9.76
CA ARG A 291 -12.51 -14.15 9.02
C ARG A 291 -12.18 -14.22 7.53
N PRO A 292 -12.76 -15.13 6.76
CA PRO A 292 -12.63 -15.12 5.31
C PRO A 292 -13.06 -13.76 4.73
N SER A 293 -12.34 -13.28 3.73
CA SER A 293 -12.70 -12.02 3.08
C SER A 293 -13.98 -12.16 2.26
N VAL A 294 -14.78 -11.10 2.24
CA VAL A 294 -15.97 -10.95 1.41
C VAL A 294 -15.58 -10.14 0.17
N HIS A 295 -15.99 -10.58 -1.00
CA HIS A 295 -15.74 -9.87 -2.25
C HIS A 295 -16.63 -8.62 -2.37
N THR A 296 -16.02 -7.48 -2.70
CA THR A 296 -16.69 -6.19 -2.84
C THR A 296 -16.20 -5.41 -4.07
N ILE A 297 -16.89 -4.31 -4.39
CA ILE A 297 -16.48 -3.39 -5.47
C ILE A 297 -15.16 -2.64 -5.15
N SER A 298 -14.77 -2.54 -3.89
CA SER A 298 -13.50 -1.99 -3.43
C SER A 298 -12.49 -3.11 -3.12
N ASN A 299 -12.24 -3.96 -4.11
CA ASN A 299 -11.56 -5.25 -3.97
C ASN A 299 -10.16 -5.22 -3.36
N ALA A 300 -9.44 -4.10 -3.43
CA ALA A 300 -8.14 -3.97 -2.78
C ALA A 300 -8.22 -3.91 -1.24
N MET A 301 -9.43 -3.76 -0.71
CA MET A 301 -9.75 -3.77 0.72
C MET A 301 -10.39 -5.10 1.18
N ASP A 302 -10.57 -6.09 0.31
CA ASP A 302 -11.12 -7.41 0.63
C ASP A 302 -10.10 -8.24 1.40
N VAL A 303 -9.90 -7.91 2.68
CA VAL A 303 -8.91 -8.51 3.56
C VAL A 303 -9.53 -8.85 4.90
N GLY A 304 -9.70 -10.15 5.16
CA GLY A 304 -10.28 -10.67 6.41
C GLY A 304 -9.26 -10.89 7.53
N ASN A 305 -7.95 -10.81 7.24
CA ASN A 305 -6.86 -10.94 8.21
C ASN A 305 -5.71 -9.97 7.87
N PRO A 306 -5.83 -8.69 8.24
CA PRO A 306 -4.89 -7.63 7.83
C PRO A 306 -3.54 -7.76 8.53
N SER A 307 -2.50 -8.13 7.78
CA SER A 307 -1.16 -8.38 8.32
C SER A 307 -0.53 -7.15 9.00
N ASN A 308 -0.68 -5.95 8.42
CA ASN A 308 -0.07 -4.74 9.00
C ASN A 308 -0.78 -4.25 10.26
N PHE A 309 -1.95 -4.77 10.57
CA PHE A 309 -2.61 -4.44 11.83
C PHE A 309 -1.78 -4.89 13.05
N PHE A 310 -1.02 -5.99 12.92
CA PHE A 310 -0.07 -6.41 13.96
C PHE A 310 1.06 -5.39 14.19
N ARG A 311 1.46 -4.61 13.17
CA ARG A 311 2.38 -3.48 13.33
C ARG A 311 1.74 -2.34 14.12
N ILE A 312 0.47 -2.06 13.88
CA ILE A 312 -0.28 -1.05 14.62
C ILE A 312 -0.39 -1.47 16.09
N LEU A 313 -0.78 -2.71 16.35
CA LEU A 313 -0.85 -3.24 17.71
C LEU A 313 0.50 -3.17 18.45
N ASP A 314 1.60 -3.47 17.75
CA ASP A 314 2.95 -3.35 18.30
C ASP A 314 3.35 -1.91 18.62
N LEU A 315 3.02 -0.94 17.74
CA LEU A 315 3.25 0.50 17.95
C LEU A 315 2.50 1.06 19.17
N TYR A 316 1.35 0.51 19.48
CA TYR A 316 0.54 0.90 20.64
C TYR A 316 0.73 -0.04 21.84
N GLU A 317 1.71 -0.96 21.80
CA GLU A 317 2.02 -1.89 22.89
C GLU A 317 0.77 -2.66 23.38
N GLN A 318 -0.12 -3.04 22.44
CA GLN A 318 -1.40 -3.69 22.70
C GLN A 318 -2.38 -2.84 23.54
N ASN A 319 -2.10 -1.55 23.76
CA ASN A 319 -2.97 -0.66 24.52
C ASN A 319 -4.13 -0.17 23.66
N ILE A 320 -5.30 -0.77 23.83
CA ILE A 320 -6.50 -0.47 23.05
C ILE A 320 -7.03 0.97 23.31
N GLU A 321 -6.87 1.50 24.52
CA GLU A 321 -7.33 2.85 24.81
C GLU A 321 -6.47 3.91 24.13
N ALA A 322 -5.16 3.74 24.11
CA ALA A 322 -4.26 4.59 23.34
C ALA A 322 -4.55 4.49 21.83
N LEU A 323 -4.86 3.29 21.34
CA LEU A 323 -5.24 3.07 19.94
C LEU A 323 -6.54 3.79 19.59
N ARG A 324 -7.58 3.69 20.43
CA ARG A 324 -8.87 4.36 20.25
C ARG A 324 -8.79 5.89 20.36
N HIS A 325 -7.83 6.40 21.14
CA HIS A 325 -7.57 7.84 21.20
C HIS A 325 -7.17 8.40 19.83
N ASP A 326 -6.32 7.68 19.12
CA ASP A 326 -5.73 8.14 17.85
C ASP A 326 -6.51 7.64 16.62
N ILE A 327 -7.29 6.55 16.72
CA ILE A 327 -7.92 5.87 15.58
C ILE A 327 -9.38 5.52 15.85
N THR A 328 -10.26 5.94 14.98
CA THR A 328 -11.66 5.49 14.93
C THR A 328 -11.85 4.54 13.75
N GLY A 329 -12.63 3.47 13.93
CA GLY A 329 -12.99 2.52 12.86
C GLY A 329 -14.42 2.71 12.38
N CYS A 330 -14.63 2.61 11.07
CA CYS A 330 -15.96 2.56 10.47
C CYS A 330 -15.96 1.67 9.22
N SER A 331 -17.11 1.11 8.89
CA SER A 331 -17.32 0.29 7.71
C SER A 331 -18.54 0.73 6.92
N PHE A 332 -18.52 0.52 5.60
CA PHE A 332 -19.58 0.95 4.69
C PHE A 332 -19.89 -0.14 3.67
N THR A 333 -21.19 -0.26 3.37
CA THR A 333 -21.69 -1.23 2.37
C THR A 333 -21.44 -0.75 0.94
N GLU A 334 -21.58 -1.67 -0.02
CA GLU A 334 -21.49 -1.33 -1.44
C GLU A 334 -22.52 -0.28 -1.86
N ASP A 335 -23.76 -0.35 -1.35
CA ASP A 335 -24.81 0.60 -1.71
C ASP A 335 -24.45 2.01 -1.22
N GLN A 336 -23.97 2.15 0.03
CA GLN A 336 -23.49 3.42 0.56
C GLN A 336 -22.33 3.98 -0.28
N THR A 337 -21.43 3.11 -0.73
CA THR A 337 -20.30 3.46 -1.56
C THR A 337 -20.75 3.95 -2.93
N LYS A 338 -21.64 3.24 -3.62
CA LYS A 338 -22.21 3.65 -4.92
C LYS A 338 -23.00 4.96 -4.82
N ASP A 339 -23.80 5.11 -3.78
CA ASP A 339 -24.61 6.31 -3.54
C ASP A 339 -23.73 7.57 -3.37
N VAL A 340 -22.62 7.45 -2.61
CA VAL A 340 -21.74 8.60 -2.41
C VAL A 340 -20.94 8.92 -3.69
N MET A 341 -20.49 7.92 -4.44
CA MET A 341 -19.83 8.13 -5.75
C MET A 341 -20.73 8.93 -6.68
N LYS A 342 -21.98 8.50 -6.84
CA LYS A 342 -22.98 9.19 -7.67
C LYS A 342 -23.24 10.62 -7.19
N ARG A 343 -23.42 10.81 -5.88
CA ARG A 343 -23.71 12.13 -5.29
C ARG A 343 -22.56 13.10 -5.48
N ILE A 344 -21.31 12.70 -5.17
CA ILE A 344 -20.16 13.58 -5.30
C ILE A 344 -19.91 13.95 -6.77
N TYR A 345 -20.10 13.01 -7.68
CA TYR A 345 -20.02 13.31 -9.09
C TYR A 345 -21.10 14.34 -9.53
N ALA A 346 -22.34 14.14 -9.14
CA ALA A 346 -23.44 15.08 -9.49
C ALA A 346 -23.24 16.46 -8.88
N ASP A 347 -22.78 16.56 -7.63
CA ASP A 347 -22.69 17.82 -6.88
C ASP A 347 -21.38 18.57 -7.17
N LYS A 348 -20.29 17.88 -7.46
CA LYS A 348 -18.92 18.44 -7.55
C LYS A 348 -18.20 18.16 -8.85
N GLY A 349 -18.70 17.28 -9.70
CA GLY A 349 -18.01 16.79 -10.89
C GLY A 349 -16.76 15.97 -10.59
N TYR A 350 -16.56 15.56 -9.32
CA TYR A 350 -15.40 14.77 -8.92
C TYR A 350 -15.72 13.29 -8.95
N VAL A 351 -14.89 12.52 -9.64
CA VAL A 351 -15.07 11.07 -9.78
C VAL A 351 -14.27 10.37 -8.69
N LEU A 352 -14.96 9.75 -7.74
CA LEU A 352 -14.35 8.93 -6.70
C LEU A 352 -14.11 7.50 -7.21
N ASP A 353 -12.96 6.89 -6.86
CA ASP A 353 -12.82 5.44 -6.90
C ASP A 353 -13.57 4.78 -5.72
N PRO A 354 -13.93 3.49 -5.80
CA PRO A 354 -14.69 2.84 -4.72
C PRO A 354 -13.99 2.87 -3.33
N HIS A 355 -12.67 2.90 -3.31
CA HIS A 355 -11.89 2.96 -2.05
C HIS A 355 -11.89 4.38 -1.49
N GLY A 356 -11.63 5.39 -2.31
CA GLY A 356 -11.69 6.79 -1.93
C GLY A 356 -13.08 7.19 -1.47
N ALA A 357 -14.14 6.65 -2.09
CA ALA A 357 -15.52 6.82 -1.65
C ALA A 357 -15.74 6.37 -0.19
N ILE A 358 -15.17 5.22 0.20
CA ILE A 358 -15.18 4.73 1.58
C ILE A 358 -14.38 5.68 2.50
N GLY A 359 -13.23 6.17 2.05
CA GLY A 359 -12.45 7.18 2.77
C GLY A 359 -13.25 8.47 3.01
N TYR A 360 -13.94 8.97 2.00
CA TYR A 360 -14.82 10.13 2.12
C TYR A 360 -15.96 9.89 3.10
N LEU A 361 -16.63 8.73 3.03
CA LEU A 361 -17.69 8.36 3.96
C LEU A 361 -17.20 8.34 5.41
N GLY A 362 -15.95 7.87 5.64
CA GLY A 362 -15.32 7.92 6.95
C GLY A 362 -15.25 9.33 7.52
N LEU A 363 -14.83 10.33 6.72
CA LEU A 363 -14.87 11.74 7.16
C LEU A 363 -16.29 12.23 7.45
N LYS A 364 -17.26 11.83 6.65
CA LYS A 364 -18.66 12.23 6.89
C LYS A 364 -19.22 11.63 8.17
N GLU A 365 -18.86 10.39 8.48
CA GLU A 365 -19.25 9.76 9.75
C GLU A 365 -18.62 10.49 10.94
N TYR A 366 -17.32 10.74 10.90
CA TYR A 366 -16.57 11.46 11.93
C TYR A 366 -17.11 12.90 12.14
N SER A 367 -17.54 13.57 11.06
CA SER A 367 -18.08 14.92 11.10
C SER A 367 -19.40 15.06 11.86
N LYS A 368 -20.11 13.97 12.13
CA LYS A 368 -21.38 14.01 12.90
C LYS A 368 -21.14 14.46 14.34
N THR A 369 -20.02 14.06 14.92
CA THR A 369 -19.68 14.34 16.33
C THR A 369 -18.50 15.30 16.50
N ASN A 370 -17.70 15.50 15.48
CA ASN A 370 -16.48 16.32 15.53
C ASN A 370 -16.57 17.49 14.57
N LYS A 371 -16.10 18.66 15.00
CA LYS A 371 -16.15 19.91 14.22
C LYS A 371 -14.78 20.58 14.23
N ASN A 372 -14.59 21.57 13.36
CA ASN A 372 -13.40 22.45 13.33
C ASN A 372 -12.09 21.76 13.00
N TYR A 373 -12.10 20.75 12.13
CA TYR A 373 -10.89 20.09 11.61
C TYR A 373 -10.79 20.24 10.08
N CYS A 374 -9.61 19.97 9.57
CA CYS A 374 -9.33 19.75 8.15
C CYS A 374 -9.30 18.24 7.90
N GLY A 375 -10.26 17.73 7.13
CA GLY A 375 -10.36 16.31 6.81
C GLY A 375 -9.72 15.98 5.48
N ILE A 376 -8.83 15.00 5.46
CA ILE A 376 -8.19 14.50 4.24
C ILE A 376 -8.55 13.02 4.10
N PHE A 377 -9.17 12.64 3.01
CA PHE A 377 -9.32 11.22 2.66
C PHE A 377 -8.36 10.84 1.54
N LEU A 378 -7.91 9.59 1.53
CA LEU A 378 -6.98 9.10 0.52
C LEU A 378 -7.74 8.57 -0.69
N GLU A 379 -7.46 9.13 -1.87
CA GLU A 379 -7.80 8.56 -3.17
C GLU A 379 -6.67 7.63 -3.61
N THR A 380 -6.88 6.33 -3.47
CA THR A 380 -5.80 5.35 -3.53
C THR A 380 -5.55 4.76 -4.91
N ALA A 381 -6.49 4.92 -5.83
CA ALA A 381 -6.36 4.49 -7.21
C ALA A 381 -7.18 5.40 -8.14
N HIS A 382 -6.74 5.51 -9.38
CA HIS A 382 -7.51 6.24 -10.39
C HIS A 382 -8.83 5.52 -10.69
N PRO A 383 -9.99 6.21 -10.73
CA PRO A 383 -11.30 5.59 -10.95
C PRO A 383 -11.39 4.69 -12.19
N ALA A 384 -10.68 5.03 -13.26
CA ALA A 384 -10.66 4.26 -14.49
C ALA A 384 -10.07 2.83 -14.35
N LYS A 385 -9.39 2.52 -13.26
CA LYS A 385 -8.97 1.13 -12.96
C LYS A 385 -10.15 0.23 -12.58
N PHE A 386 -11.26 0.84 -12.19
CA PHE A 386 -12.53 0.23 -11.82
C PHE A 386 -13.65 0.69 -12.74
N GLN A 387 -13.32 0.89 -14.03
CA GLN A 387 -14.20 1.55 -15.03
C GLN A 387 -15.62 0.97 -15.02
N ASP A 388 -15.77 -0.34 -15.00
CA ASP A 388 -17.09 -0.98 -15.02
C ASP A 388 -17.93 -0.61 -13.78
N VAL A 389 -17.31 -0.66 -12.61
CA VAL A 389 -17.96 -0.32 -11.32
C VAL A 389 -18.31 1.16 -11.26
N VAL A 390 -17.35 2.02 -11.61
CA VAL A 390 -17.53 3.48 -11.57
C VAL A 390 -18.58 3.91 -12.58
N SER A 391 -18.49 3.44 -13.82
CA SER A 391 -19.46 3.78 -14.88
C SER A 391 -20.88 3.32 -14.53
N ALA A 392 -21.02 2.13 -13.92
CA ALA A 392 -22.31 1.66 -13.45
C ALA A 392 -22.87 2.51 -12.30
N ALA A 393 -22.04 2.95 -11.37
CA ALA A 393 -22.46 3.81 -10.26
C ALA A 393 -22.86 5.21 -10.73
N LEU A 394 -22.13 5.79 -11.70
CA LEU A 394 -22.40 7.12 -12.23
C LEU A 394 -23.55 7.15 -13.27
N GLY A 395 -23.80 6.02 -13.93
CA GLY A 395 -24.76 5.92 -15.05
C GLY A 395 -24.21 6.41 -16.39
N GLU A 396 -22.89 6.64 -16.47
CA GLU A 396 -22.19 7.05 -17.71
C GLU A 396 -20.76 6.48 -17.74
N SER A 397 -20.21 6.32 -18.93
CA SER A 397 -18.85 5.80 -19.11
C SER A 397 -17.81 6.87 -18.80
N ILE A 398 -16.79 6.50 -18.01
CA ILE A 398 -15.62 7.35 -17.77
C ILE A 398 -14.50 6.98 -18.76
N PRO A 399 -13.75 7.99 -19.27
CA PRO A 399 -12.66 7.74 -20.22
C PRO A 399 -11.48 7.01 -19.55
N LEU A 400 -10.78 6.17 -20.32
CA LEU A 400 -9.50 5.61 -19.91
C LEU A 400 -8.40 6.66 -20.12
N PRO A 401 -7.54 6.91 -19.11
CA PRO A 401 -6.31 7.67 -19.31
C PRO A 401 -5.38 7.00 -20.33
N SER A 402 -4.64 7.79 -21.12
CA SER A 402 -3.72 7.28 -22.14
C SER A 402 -2.69 6.27 -21.66
N VAL A 403 -2.31 6.37 -20.37
CA VAL A 403 -1.43 5.39 -19.72
C VAL A 403 -2.10 4.01 -19.65
N LEU A 404 -3.39 3.94 -19.34
CA LEU A 404 -4.14 2.67 -19.29
C LEU A 404 -4.46 2.14 -20.69
N GLU A 405 -4.77 3.02 -21.64
CA GLU A 405 -5.00 2.62 -23.04
C GLU A 405 -3.80 1.84 -23.61
N LYS A 406 -2.58 2.32 -23.36
CA LYS A 406 -1.34 1.63 -23.77
C LYS A 406 -1.24 0.20 -23.23
N PHE A 407 -1.64 -0.02 -21.98
CA PHE A 407 -1.67 -1.38 -21.43
C PHE A 407 -2.75 -2.24 -22.10
N MET A 408 -3.90 -1.67 -22.41
CA MET A 408 -5.00 -2.39 -23.07
C MET A 408 -4.64 -2.87 -24.49
N GLU A 409 -3.80 -2.15 -25.23
CA GLU A 409 -3.27 -2.55 -26.54
C GLU A 409 -2.28 -3.73 -26.44
N GLY A 410 -1.64 -3.92 -25.28
CA GLY A 410 -0.63 -4.96 -25.07
C GLY A 410 -1.20 -6.37 -25.16
N LYS A 411 -0.38 -7.33 -25.60
CA LYS A 411 -0.74 -8.75 -25.65
C LYS A 411 -0.57 -9.39 -24.27
N LYS A 412 -1.64 -9.96 -23.71
CA LYS A 412 -1.60 -10.74 -22.46
C LYS A 412 -0.63 -11.92 -22.60
N SER A 413 0.33 -12.01 -21.68
CA SER A 413 1.26 -13.13 -21.54
C SER A 413 1.18 -13.64 -20.10
N THR A 414 0.63 -14.83 -19.92
CA THR A 414 0.48 -15.47 -18.62
C THR A 414 0.55 -16.99 -18.77
N LEU A 415 0.89 -17.67 -17.68
CA LEU A 415 0.80 -19.11 -17.56
C LEU A 415 -0.37 -19.46 -16.63
N LEU A 416 -1.33 -20.22 -17.13
CA LEU A 416 -2.41 -20.77 -16.31
C LEU A 416 -1.85 -21.93 -15.48
N MET A 417 -2.17 -21.96 -14.20
CA MET A 417 -1.66 -22.93 -13.25
C MET A 417 -2.72 -23.30 -12.21
N SER A 418 -2.66 -24.52 -11.72
CA SER A 418 -3.50 -24.97 -10.60
C SER A 418 -3.15 -24.19 -9.32
N LYS A 419 -4.00 -24.27 -8.31
CA LYS A 419 -3.72 -23.70 -6.99
C LYS A 419 -2.80 -24.56 -6.11
N GLU A 420 -2.30 -25.67 -6.63
CA GLU A 420 -1.47 -26.60 -5.86
C GLU A 420 -0.03 -26.09 -5.77
N PHE A 421 0.50 -26.03 -4.54
CA PHE A 421 1.85 -25.54 -4.28
C PHE A 421 2.95 -26.30 -5.04
N GLU A 422 2.80 -27.64 -5.18
CA GLU A 422 3.83 -28.46 -5.84
C GLU A 422 3.98 -28.12 -7.32
N ASP A 423 2.91 -27.71 -8.01
CA ASP A 423 2.98 -27.25 -9.40
C ASP A 423 3.79 -25.97 -9.53
N PHE A 424 3.54 -25.00 -8.65
CA PHE A 424 4.29 -23.77 -8.61
C PHE A 424 5.75 -23.98 -8.20
N LYS A 425 6.00 -24.84 -7.23
CA LYS A 425 7.37 -25.24 -6.83
C LYS A 425 8.13 -25.90 -7.96
N ALA A 426 7.49 -26.79 -8.70
CA ALA A 426 8.09 -27.41 -9.88
C ALA A 426 8.44 -26.38 -10.98
N TYR A 427 7.59 -25.36 -11.14
CA TYR A 427 7.84 -24.24 -12.04
C TYR A 427 9.07 -23.41 -11.62
N LEU A 428 9.20 -23.09 -10.33
CA LEU A 428 10.32 -22.32 -9.79
C LEU A 428 11.67 -23.05 -9.88
N LEU A 429 11.67 -24.37 -9.91
CA LEU A 429 12.87 -25.20 -9.92
C LEU A 429 13.36 -25.57 -11.34
N LYS A 430 12.62 -25.22 -12.39
CA LYS A 430 13.03 -25.36 -13.80
C LYS A 430 13.99 -24.25 -14.20
#